data_95f507ee455102a89bbbb767faf5a7f8
#
_entry.id   95f507ee455102a89bbbb767faf5a7f8
#
_cell.length_a   1.000
_cell.length_b   1.000
_cell.length_c   1.000
_cell.angle_alpha   90.00
_cell.angle_beta   90.00
_cell.angle_gamma   90.00
#
_symmetry.space_group_name_H-M   'P 1'
#
loop_
_entity.id
_entity.type
_entity.pdbx_description
1 polymer ?
#
loop_
_entity_poly.entity_id
_entity_poly.type
_entity_poly.pdbx_seq_one_letter_code
_entity_poly.pdbx_strand_id
1 'polypeptide(L)'
;MRRIAALLALAVLAAGCGKGTATSLVPGADPKQGARLIAHYGCGSCHEIAGIEGGGRVGPSLHHFKDLRFIAGEIPNSPGNAVRWIMHPQRIEPGTIMPDLGVSEPEARDIAAYLYAH
;
A
#
# COMPACT_ATOMS: atom_id res chain seq x y z
N MET A 1 -3.28 -14.84 70.48
CA MET A 1 -4.11 -14.05 69.55
C MET A 1 -3.22 -13.64 68.36
N ARG A 2 -3.24 -14.40 67.29
CA ARG A 2 -2.38 -14.19 66.11
C ARG A 2 -3.28 -13.66 64.99
N ARG A 3 -3.09 -12.40 64.64
CA ARG A 3 -3.78 -11.76 63.51
C ARG A 3 -3.02 -12.06 62.21
N ILE A 4 -3.64 -12.88 61.38
CA ILE A 4 -3.15 -13.21 60.04
C ILE A 4 -3.68 -12.13 59.13
N ALA A 5 -2.77 -11.27 58.67
CA ALA A 5 -3.10 -10.27 57.63
C ALA A 5 -2.98 -10.94 56.27
N ALA A 6 -4.13 -11.12 55.58
CA ALA A 6 -4.19 -11.61 54.23
C ALA A 6 -3.91 -10.47 53.26
N LEU A 7 -2.75 -10.50 52.60
CA LEU A 7 -2.40 -9.63 51.51
C LEU A 7 -3.04 -10.14 50.23
N LEU A 8 -4.11 -9.47 49.81
CA LEU A 8 -4.68 -9.65 48.46
C LEU A 8 -3.79 -8.96 47.41
N ALA A 9 -3.04 -9.77 46.68
CA ALA A 9 -2.33 -9.32 45.50
C ALA A 9 -3.34 -9.13 44.35
N LEU A 10 -3.64 -7.88 44.02
CA LEU A 10 -4.46 -7.51 42.88
C LEU A 10 -3.60 -7.60 41.61
N ALA A 11 -3.71 -8.68 40.86
CA ALA A 11 -3.07 -8.83 39.55
C ALA A 11 -3.86 -7.98 38.54
N VAL A 12 -3.29 -6.83 38.16
CA VAL A 12 -3.79 -6.02 37.05
C VAL A 12 -3.39 -6.72 35.75
N LEU A 13 -4.33 -7.43 35.14
CA LEU A 13 -4.19 -7.88 33.74
C LEU A 13 -4.24 -6.65 32.84
N ALA A 14 -3.10 -6.16 32.40
CA ALA A 14 -3.03 -5.22 31.30
C ALA A 14 -3.46 -5.96 30.01
N ALA A 15 -4.73 -5.84 29.66
CA ALA A 15 -5.21 -6.23 28.35
C ALA A 15 -4.56 -5.32 27.31
N GLY A 16 -3.45 -5.76 26.75
CA GLY A 16 -2.84 -5.13 25.59
C GLY A 16 -3.82 -5.19 24.43
N CYS A 17 -4.44 -4.06 24.10
CA CYS A 17 -5.12 -3.90 22.83
C CYS A 17 -4.08 -4.07 21.72
N GLY A 18 -3.92 -5.28 21.24
CA GLY A 18 -3.21 -5.56 20.00
C GLY A 18 -3.94 -4.81 18.90
N LYS A 19 -3.34 -3.71 18.41
CA LYS A 19 -3.74 -3.12 17.15
C LYS A 19 -3.62 -4.23 16.12
N GLY A 20 -4.75 -4.73 15.64
CA GLY A 20 -4.78 -5.69 14.55
C GLY A 20 -4.01 -5.06 13.39
N THR A 21 -2.81 -5.53 13.16
CA THR A 21 -2.04 -5.16 11.97
C THR A 21 -2.78 -5.79 10.80
N ALA A 22 -3.53 -4.97 10.06
CA ALA A 22 -4.08 -5.40 8.79
C ALA A 22 -2.92 -6.00 7.98
N THR A 23 -3.06 -7.26 7.60
CA THR A 23 -2.03 -7.96 6.84
C THR A 23 -1.85 -7.22 5.52
N SER A 24 -0.70 -6.62 5.31
CA SER A 24 -0.37 -5.95 4.06
C SER A 24 -0.33 -6.97 2.93
N LEU A 25 -0.96 -6.64 1.80
CA LEU A 25 -0.86 -7.47 0.60
C LEU A 25 0.55 -7.45 -0.02
N VAL A 26 1.37 -6.48 0.37
CA VAL A 26 2.79 -6.38 -0.03
C VAL A 26 3.66 -6.48 1.23
N PRO A 27 4.01 -7.70 1.68
CA PRO A 27 4.76 -7.88 2.92
C PRO A 27 6.11 -7.15 2.90
N GLY A 28 6.46 -6.49 4.01
CA GLY A 28 7.74 -5.79 4.17
C GLY A 28 7.83 -4.44 3.45
N ALA A 29 6.77 -4.00 2.77
CA ALA A 29 6.70 -2.68 2.15
C ALA A 29 6.08 -1.64 3.11
N ASP A 30 6.46 -0.37 2.92
CA ASP A 30 5.96 0.77 3.71
C ASP A 30 4.97 1.62 2.88
N PRO A 31 3.66 1.55 3.15
CA PRO A 31 2.68 2.36 2.44
C PRO A 31 2.84 3.87 2.69
N LYS A 32 3.40 4.30 3.83
CA LYS A 32 3.68 5.72 4.07
C LYS A 32 4.80 6.23 3.18
N GLN A 33 5.83 5.42 2.97
CA GLN A 33 6.86 5.71 1.98
C GLN A 33 6.26 5.70 0.57
N GLY A 34 5.37 4.74 0.29
CA GLY A 34 4.63 4.68 -0.96
C GLY A 34 3.91 5.98 -1.30
N ALA A 35 3.21 6.59 -0.34
CA ALA A 35 2.57 7.90 -0.53
C ALA A 35 3.56 9.00 -0.94
N ARG A 36 4.72 9.06 -0.29
CA ARG A 36 5.77 10.03 -0.63
C ARG A 36 6.34 9.80 -2.03
N LEU A 37 6.54 8.54 -2.40
CA LEU A 37 7.05 8.16 -3.72
C LEU A 37 6.04 8.46 -4.83
N ILE A 38 4.75 8.20 -4.61
CA ILE A 38 3.67 8.55 -5.54
C ILE A 38 3.69 10.07 -5.83
N ALA A 39 3.86 10.89 -4.80
CA ALA A 39 3.98 12.34 -4.97
C ALA A 39 5.29 12.71 -5.68
N HIS A 40 6.41 12.10 -5.31
CA HIS A 40 7.74 12.35 -5.89
C HIS A 40 7.78 12.04 -7.39
N TYR A 41 7.24 10.90 -7.80
CA TYR A 41 7.17 10.49 -9.21
C TYR A 41 6.04 11.17 -9.99
N GLY A 42 5.17 11.93 -9.32
CA GLY A 42 4.10 12.69 -9.97
C GLY A 42 2.96 11.83 -10.52
N CYS A 43 2.71 10.68 -9.92
CA CYS A 43 1.65 9.76 -10.37
C CYS A 43 0.26 10.42 -10.40
N GLY A 44 -0.01 11.34 -9.46
CA GLY A 44 -1.25 12.11 -9.38
C GLY A 44 -1.48 13.07 -10.55
N SER A 45 -0.48 13.37 -11.37
CA SER A 45 -0.67 14.18 -12.57
C SER A 45 -1.46 13.46 -13.65
N CYS A 46 -1.45 12.14 -13.66
CA CYS A 46 -2.16 11.31 -14.63
C CYS A 46 -3.28 10.47 -14.00
N HIS A 47 -3.17 10.12 -12.73
CA HIS A 47 -4.11 9.28 -12.01
C HIS A 47 -4.80 10.02 -10.88
N GLU A 48 -6.07 9.73 -10.69
CA GLU A 48 -6.76 10.06 -9.45
C GLU A 48 -6.48 8.96 -8.42
N ILE A 49 -5.88 9.34 -7.27
CA ILE A 49 -5.41 8.42 -6.23
C ILE A 49 -5.93 8.87 -4.88
N ALA A 50 -6.55 7.98 -4.11
CA ALA A 50 -7.07 8.31 -2.79
C ALA A 50 -5.97 8.88 -1.88
N GLY A 51 -6.23 10.04 -1.26
CA GLY A 51 -5.30 10.70 -0.34
C GLY A 51 -4.08 11.37 -0.99
N ILE A 52 -3.99 11.39 -2.33
CA ILE A 52 -2.92 12.04 -3.08
C ILE A 52 -3.48 13.21 -3.87
N GLU A 53 -2.80 14.35 -3.82
CA GLU A 53 -3.14 15.51 -4.65
C GLU A 53 -2.83 15.25 -6.13
N GLY A 54 -3.62 15.88 -7.00
CA GLY A 54 -3.42 15.82 -8.45
C GLY A 54 -4.72 15.63 -9.20
N GLY A 55 -5.39 14.51 -9.07
CA GLY A 55 -6.68 14.24 -9.71
C GLY A 55 -6.60 14.18 -11.23
N GLY A 56 -5.47 13.71 -11.78
CA GLY A 56 -5.28 13.54 -13.22
C GLY A 56 -6.24 12.51 -13.81
N ARG A 57 -6.58 12.69 -15.10
CA ARG A 57 -7.55 11.86 -15.84
C ARG A 57 -6.97 11.25 -17.11
N VAL A 58 -5.66 11.30 -17.25
CA VAL A 58 -4.96 10.69 -18.40
C VAL A 58 -4.96 9.17 -18.25
N GLY A 59 -4.64 8.69 -17.05
CA GLY A 59 -4.75 7.28 -16.69
C GLY A 59 -6.08 6.97 -15.97
N PRO A 60 -6.38 5.69 -15.73
CA PRO A 60 -7.55 5.30 -14.96
C PRO A 60 -7.44 5.77 -13.50
N SER A 61 -8.59 5.98 -12.85
CA SER A 61 -8.63 6.18 -11.40
C SER A 61 -8.04 4.95 -10.70
N LEU A 62 -7.20 5.18 -9.70
CA LEU A 62 -6.61 4.14 -8.85
C LEU A 62 -7.31 4.01 -7.49
N HIS A 63 -8.45 4.68 -7.32
CA HIS A 63 -9.33 4.42 -6.19
C HIS A 63 -9.74 2.94 -6.18
N HIS A 64 -9.71 2.31 -5.01
CA HIS A 64 -10.04 0.89 -4.87
C HIS A 64 -9.20 -0.03 -5.76
N PHE A 65 -7.92 0.30 -5.92
CA PHE A 65 -6.99 -0.46 -6.76
C PHE A 65 -7.01 -1.97 -6.47
N LYS A 66 -7.15 -2.36 -5.20
CA LYS A 66 -7.23 -3.77 -4.77
C LYS A 66 -8.41 -4.54 -5.37
N ASP A 67 -9.48 -3.84 -5.76
CA ASP A 67 -10.70 -4.45 -6.26
C ASP A 67 -10.69 -4.62 -7.79
N LEU A 68 -9.69 -4.06 -8.46
CA LEU A 68 -9.51 -4.25 -9.89
C LEU A 68 -9.11 -5.69 -10.19
N ARG A 69 -9.69 -6.27 -11.23
CA ARG A 69 -9.36 -7.64 -11.67
C ARG A 69 -8.08 -7.70 -12.47
N PHE A 70 -7.81 -6.66 -13.24
CA PHE A 70 -6.67 -6.57 -14.14
C PHE A 70 -5.96 -5.22 -13.97
N ILE A 71 -4.66 -5.22 -14.24
CA ILE A 71 -3.82 -4.03 -14.37
C ILE A 71 -3.67 -3.77 -15.87
N ALA A 72 -3.89 -2.53 -16.30
CA ALA A 72 -3.81 -2.09 -17.69
C ALA A 72 -4.71 -2.90 -18.66
N GLY A 73 -5.67 -3.66 -18.15
CA GLY A 73 -6.46 -4.57 -18.95
C GLY A 73 -5.72 -5.83 -19.44
N GLU A 74 -4.44 -5.96 -19.12
CA GLU A 74 -3.53 -6.96 -19.69
C GLU A 74 -3.20 -8.10 -18.73
N ILE A 75 -2.85 -7.77 -17.48
CA ILE A 75 -2.36 -8.75 -16.52
C ILE A 75 -3.24 -8.82 -15.28
N PRO A 76 -3.38 -10.00 -14.64
CA PRO A 76 -4.14 -10.12 -13.40
C PRO A 76 -3.60 -9.19 -12.31
N ASN A 77 -4.51 -8.57 -11.54
CA ASN A 77 -4.11 -7.73 -10.43
C ASN A 77 -3.58 -8.60 -9.28
N SER A 78 -2.27 -8.56 -9.11
CA SER A 78 -1.56 -9.16 -8.00
C SER A 78 -0.43 -8.23 -7.56
N PRO A 79 0.05 -8.33 -6.31
CA PRO A 79 1.16 -7.50 -5.83
C PRO A 79 2.41 -7.56 -6.72
N GLY A 80 2.79 -8.75 -7.15
CA GLY A 80 3.95 -8.91 -8.05
C GLY A 80 3.74 -8.26 -9.41
N ASN A 81 2.55 -8.39 -9.98
CA ASN A 81 2.21 -7.75 -11.26
C ASN A 81 2.11 -6.22 -11.13
N ALA A 82 1.57 -5.72 -10.00
CA ALA A 82 1.55 -4.28 -9.73
C ALA A 82 2.97 -3.70 -9.68
N VAL A 83 3.88 -4.35 -8.97
CA VAL A 83 5.29 -3.94 -8.90
C VAL A 83 5.92 -3.93 -10.29
N ARG A 84 5.73 -4.99 -11.09
CA ARG A 84 6.27 -5.06 -12.46
C ARG A 84 5.71 -3.96 -13.36
N TRP A 85 4.40 -3.69 -13.26
CA TRP A 85 3.74 -2.64 -14.01
C TRP A 85 4.27 -1.25 -13.65
N ILE A 86 4.42 -0.95 -12.36
CA ILE A 86 4.96 0.34 -11.88
C ILE A 86 6.39 0.57 -12.38
N MET A 87 7.21 -0.49 -12.37
CA MET A 87 8.59 -0.39 -12.82
C MET A 87 8.73 -0.29 -14.34
N HIS A 88 7.98 -1.09 -15.09
CA HIS A 88 8.20 -1.27 -16.52
C HIS A 88 6.87 -1.40 -17.30
N PRO A 89 6.04 -0.35 -17.33
CA PRO A 89 4.73 -0.45 -17.96
C PRO A 89 4.81 -0.84 -19.44
N GLN A 90 5.79 -0.30 -20.17
CA GLN A 90 5.94 -0.53 -21.61
C GLN A 90 6.46 -1.93 -21.97
N ARG A 91 6.99 -2.67 -20.99
CA ARG A 91 7.32 -4.09 -21.20
C ARG A 91 6.09 -4.98 -21.14
N ILE A 92 5.04 -4.53 -20.46
CA ILE A 92 3.78 -5.26 -20.30
C ILE A 92 2.81 -4.87 -21.40
N GLU A 93 2.68 -3.57 -21.64
CA GLU A 93 1.83 -3.02 -22.70
C GLU A 93 2.67 -2.08 -23.58
N PRO A 94 3.27 -2.60 -24.65
CA PRO A 94 4.00 -1.77 -25.61
C PRO A 94 3.08 -0.69 -26.19
N GLY A 95 3.53 0.56 -26.13
CA GLY A 95 2.74 1.70 -26.61
C GLY A 95 1.83 2.34 -25.56
N THR A 96 1.80 1.83 -24.34
CA THR A 96 1.12 2.55 -23.24
C THR A 96 1.70 3.94 -23.04
N ILE A 97 0.83 4.90 -22.73
CA ILE A 97 1.26 6.28 -22.41
C ILE A 97 1.82 6.42 -21.00
N MET A 98 1.62 5.42 -20.14
CA MET A 98 2.25 5.40 -18.81
C MET A 98 3.77 5.32 -18.98
N PRO A 99 4.53 6.31 -18.52
CA PRO A 99 5.98 6.34 -18.74
C PRO A 99 6.71 5.37 -17.81
N ASP A 100 7.85 4.85 -18.26
CA ASP A 100 8.85 4.24 -17.39
C ASP A 100 9.61 5.38 -16.67
N LEU A 101 9.39 5.50 -15.37
CA LEU A 101 9.95 6.57 -14.53
C LEU A 101 11.24 6.17 -13.83
N GLY A 102 11.74 4.96 -14.08
CA GLY A 102 12.94 4.45 -13.42
C GLY A 102 12.70 4.09 -11.94
N VAL A 103 11.47 3.75 -11.58
CA VAL A 103 11.13 3.33 -10.21
C VAL A 103 11.85 2.02 -9.89
N SER A 104 12.61 1.99 -8.80
CA SER A 104 13.26 0.77 -8.34
C SER A 104 12.26 -0.23 -7.74
N GLU A 105 12.66 -1.50 -7.66
CA GLU A 105 11.77 -2.54 -7.10
C GLU A 105 11.33 -2.24 -5.65
N PRO A 106 12.21 -1.84 -4.71
CA PRO A 106 11.79 -1.48 -3.36
C PRO A 106 10.77 -0.32 -3.35
N GLU A 107 10.99 0.71 -4.17
CA GLU A 107 10.07 1.84 -4.29
C GLU A 107 8.72 1.41 -4.91
N ALA A 108 8.74 0.58 -5.92
CA ALA A 108 7.52 0.04 -6.54
C ALA A 108 6.72 -0.81 -5.55
N ARG A 109 7.39 -1.53 -4.66
CA ARG A 109 6.73 -2.29 -3.59
C ARG A 109 6.04 -1.36 -2.58
N ASP A 110 6.68 -0.28 -2.18
CA ASP A 110 6.11 0.71 -1.28
C ASP A 110 4.91 1.43 -1.92
N ILE A 111 5.02 1.80 -3.19
CA ILE A 111 3.93 2.38 -3.98
C ILE A 111 2.75 1.40 -4.08
N ALA A 112 3.00 0.14 -4.44
CA ALA A 112 1.97 -0.88 -4.50
C ALA A 112 1.29 -1.08 -3.14
N ALA A 113 2.05 -1.10 -2.05
CA ALA A 113 1.50 -1.22 -0.70
C ALA A 113 0.51 -0.09 -0.38
N TYR A 114 0.81 1.14 -0.79
CA TYR A 114 -0.12 2.26 -0.65
C TYR A 114 -1.39 2.05 -1.46
N LEU A 115 -1.28 1.68 -2.73
CA LEU A 115 -2.43 1.48 -3.62
C LEU A 115 -3.35 0.36 -3.13
N TYR A 116 -2.80 -0.73 -2.61
CA TYR A 116 -3.61 -1.82 -2.05
C TYR A 116 -4.26 -1.50 -0.71
N ALA A 117 -3.78 -0.47 0.01
CA ALA A 117 -4.32 -0.06 1.30
C ALA A 117 -5.46 0.97 1.19
N HIS A 118 -5.66 1.57 0.02
CA HIS A 118 -6.60 2.67 -0.25
C HIS A 118 -7.45 2.35 -1.49
#